data_4c257ff37f4be6e83e41c32ec7ee1584
#
_entry.id   4c257ff37f4be6e83e41c32ec7ee1584
#
_cell.length_a   1.000
_cell.length_b   1.000
_cell.length_c   1.000
_cell.angle_alpha   90.00
_cell.angle_beta   90.00
_cell.angle_gamma   90.00
#
_symmetry.space_group_name_H-M   'P 1'
#
loop_
_entity.id
_entity.type
_entity.pdbx_description
1 polymer ?
#
loop_
_entity_poly.entity_id
_entity_poly.type
_entity_poly.pdbx_seq_one_letter_code
_entity_poly.pdbx_strand_id
1 'polypeptide(L)'
;DEESFLNKKIFYIIDKDSPDRSKVEPYKNRLLDFMSIRHMIYLLAADIIVSSDSRYHTYAMQSRHSIFNRYIKKIPFVFLQHGVIALKRVDGFYSKSKKGGCNLFVVSTNKEKETIVENFGYEPEEVINTGLPRWDVLKDKSEGRREILIMPTWRNWLDSVPDKDFEESDYFRHYM
;
A
#
# COMPACT_ATOMS: atom_id res chain seq x y z
N ASP A 1 5.45 11.44 21.40
CA ASP A 1 4.88 12.77 21.62
C ASP A 1 4.08 13.20 20.40
N GLU A 2 2.75 13.31 20.51
CA GLU A 2 1.85 13.77 19.43
C GLU A 2 2.24 15.18 18.93
N GLU A 3 2.68 16.07 19.82
CA GLU A 3 3.14 17.42 19.45
C GLU A 3 4.39 17.41 18.55
N SER A 4 5.31 16.49 18.75
CA SER A 4 6.51 16.35 17.89
C SER A 4 6.13 15.87 16.48
N PHE A 5 5.07 15.09 16.35
CA PHE A 5 4.58 14.59 15.07
C PHE A 5 3.86 15.68 14.25
N LEU A 6 3.10 16.55 14.93
CA LEU A 6 2.38 17.67 14.31
C LEU A 6 3.30 18.75 13.73
N ASN A 7 4.52 18.86 14.24
CA ASN A 7 5.53 19.80 13.74
C ASN A 7 6.27 19.34 12.48
N LYS A 8 6.14 18.07 12.09
CA LYS A 8 6.72 17.58 10.82
C LYS A 8 5.90 18.02 9.64
N LYS A 9 6.58 18.40 8.56
CA LYS A 9 5.94 18.78 7.29
C LYS A 9 5.53 17.51 6.54
N ILE A 10 4.34 16.97 6.86
CA ILE A 10 3.77 15.82 6.16
C ILE A 10 2.90 16.32 5.02
N PHE A 11 3.10 15.76 3.83
CA PHE A 11 2.30 16.05 2.64
C PHE A 11 1.68 14.77 2.11
N TYR A 12 0.46 14.88 1.62
CA TYR A 12 -0.29 13.78 1.03
C TYR A 12 -0.43 13.99 -0.47
N ILE A 13 -0.03 12.99 -1.23
CA ILE A 13 -0.10 13.00 -2.70
C ILE A 13 -1.42 12.36 -3.10
N ILE A 14 -2.22 13.06 -3.91
CA ILE A 14 -3.49 12.57 -4.41
C ILE A 14 -3.71 13.05 -5.85
N ASP A 15 -4.34 12.22 -6.67
CA ASP A 15 -4.76 12.66 -7.99
C ASP A 15 -5.85 13.74 -7.87
N LYS A 16 -5.76 14.77 -8.72
CA LYS A 16 -6.74 15.88 -8.72
C LYS A 16 -8.16 15.40 -9.04
N ASP A 17 -8.29 14.33 -9.83
CA ASP A 17 -9.55 13.75 -10.28
C ASP A 17 -9.99 12.55 -9.39
N SER A 18 -9.28 12.29 -8.28
CA SER A 18 -9.63 11.21 -7.36
C SER A 18 -10.98 11.44 -6.69
N PRO A 19 -11.88 10.43 -6.67
CA PRO A 19 -13.16 10.51 -5.96
C PRO A 19 -12.99 10.73 -4.45
N ASP A 20 -11.83 10.37 -3.91
CA ASP A 20 -11.53 10.50 -2.48
C ASP A 20 -10.97 11.87 -2.10
N ARG A 21 -10.78 12.78 -3.07
CA ARG A 21 -10.21 14.10 -2.81
C ARG A 21 -11.01 14.92 -1.80
N SER A 22 -12.33 14.82 -1.84
CA SER A 22 -13.20 15.50 -0.89
C SER A 22 -12.97 15.09 0.56
N LYS A 23 -12.57 13.85 0.80
CA LYS A 23 -12.28 13.32 2.15
C LYS A 23 -11.06 13.96 2.79
N VAL A 24 -10.12 14.45 1.97
CA VAL A 24 -8.86 15.08 2.43
C VAL A 24 -8.86 16.59 2.29
N GLU A 25 -9.95 17.21 1.83
CA GLU A 25 -10.10 18.67 1.68
C GLU A 25 -9.76 19.47 2.95
N PRO A 26 -10.08 19.02 4.18
CA PRO A 26 -9.66 19.71 5.39
C PRO A 26 -8.14 19.93 5.51
N TYR A 27 -7.35 19.14 4.79
CA TYR A 27 -5.89 19.18 4.76
C TYR A 27 -5.32 19.79 3.48
N LYS A 28 -6.09 20.58 2.72
CA LYS A 28 -5.72 21.13 1.40
C LYS A 28 -4.34 21.77 1.33
N ASN A 29 -3.90 22.44 2.41
CA ASN A 29 -2.57 23.07 2.49
C ASN A 29 -1.41 22.06 2.46
N ARG A 30 -1.70 20.79 2.72
CA ARG A 30 -0.74 19.67 2.74
C ARG A 30 -0.97 18.68 1.58
N LEU A 31 -1.87 19.00 0.66
CA LEU A 31 -2.12 18.17 -0.52
C LEU A 31 -1.16 18.54 -1.65
N LEU A 32 -0.68 17.53 -2.33
CA LEU A 32 0.12 17.64 -3.56
C LEU A 32 -0.62 16.90 -4.67
N ASP A 33 -0.91 17.61 -5.74
CA ASP A 33 -1.53 16.98 -6.91
C ASP A 33 -0.53 16.04 -7.57
N PHE A 34 -0.92 14.79 -7.78
CA PHE A 34 -0.08 13.77 -8.39
C PHE A 34 0.51 14.26 -9.72
N MET A 35 1.82 14.09 -9.91
CA MET A 35 2.59 14.51 -11.07
C MET A 35 2.63 16.04 -11.34
N SER A 36 2.15 16.88 -10.42
CA SER A 36 2.39 18.32 -10.50
C SER A 36 3.86 18.68 -10.27
N ILE A 37 4.28 19.86 -10.75
CA ILE A 37 5.64 20.38 -10.49
C ILE A 37 5.88 20.47 -8.97
N ARG A 38 4.89 20.92 -8.21
CA ARG A 38 4.97 21.00 -6.75
C ARG A 38 5.21 19.60 -6.13
N HIS A 39 4.48 18.59 -6.57
CA HIS A 39 4.71 17.21 -6.12
C HIS A 39 6.16 16.78 -6.41
N MET A 40 6.68 17.03 -7.60
CA MET A 40 8.03 16.61 -7.98
C MET A 40 9.11 17.31 -7.14
N ILE A 41 8.93 18.61 -6.84
CA ILE A 41 9.85 19.37 -5.97
C ILE A 41 9.83 18.78 -4.54
N TYR A 42 8.64 18.55 -3.98
CA TYR A 42 8.51 18.02 -2.63
C TYR A 42 9.03 16.58 -2.53
N LEU A 43 8.82 15.78 -3.57
CA LEU A 43 9.35 14.40 -3.61
C LEU A 43 10.90 14.41 -3.62
N LEU A 44 11.53 15.32 -4.35
CA LEU A 44 13.00 15.47 -4.34
C LEU A 44 13.53 15.99 -3.01
N ALA A 45 12.74 16.77 -2.28
CA ALA A 45 13.11 17.31 -0.96
C ALA A 45 12.67 16.44 0.21
N ALA A 46 12.07 15.28 -0.06
CA ALA A 46 11.55 14.40 1.00
C ALA A 46 12.69 13.68 1.73
N ASP A 47 12.62 13.68 3.06
CA ASP A 47 13.49 12.89 3.92
C ASP A 47 13.07 11.42 3.95
N ILE A 48 11.75 11.15 3.75
CA ILE A 48 11.17 9.83 3.79
C ILE A 48 9.93 9.76 2.90
N ILE A 49 9.72 8.62 2.28
CA ILE A 49 8.52 8.30 1.52
C ILE A 49 7.75 7.22 2.26
N VAL A 50 6.44 7.44 2.43
CA VAL A 50 5.54 6.48 3.09
C VAL A 50 4.41 6.15 2.12
N SER A 51 4.16 4.87 1.87
CA SER A 51 3.08 4.44 0.97
C SER A 51 2.53 3.08 1.37
N SER A 52 1.23 2.88 1.13
CA SER A 52 0.58 1.57 1.24
C SER A 52 0.84 0.67 0.03
N ASP A 53 1.44 1.20 -1.02
CA ASP A 53 1.87 0.46 -2.21
C ASP A 53 3.38 0.62 -2.42
N SER A 54 3.92 0.02 -3.47
CA SER A 54 5.34 0.11 -3.75
C SER A 54 5.78 1.55 -4.03
N ARG A 55 7.06 1.85 -3.82
CA ARG A 55 7.68 3.14 -4.15
C ARG A 55 7.33 3.64 -5.56
N TYR A 56 7.11 2.74 -6.51
CA TYR A 56 6.83 3.08 -7.90
C TYR A 56 5.48 3.73 -8.13
N HIS A 57 4.55 3.61 -7.18
CA HIS A 57 3.24 4.27 -7.24
C HIS A 57 3.28 5.71 -6.70
N THR A 58 4.39 6.12 -6.10
CA THR A 58 4.53 7.50 -5.61
C THR A 58 4.83 8.51 -6.73
N TYR A 59 5.20 8.05 -7.95
CA TYR A 59 5.44 8.87 -9.13
C TYR A 59 5.37 8.02 -10.41
N ALA A 60 4.98 8.64 -11.54
CA ALA A 60 4.81 7.93 -12.81
C ALA A 60 6.08 7.87 -13.70
N MET A 61 7.11 8.66 -13.40
CA MET A 61 8.36 8.75 -14.21
C MET A 61 9.30 7.57 -13.90
N GLN A 62 9.03 6.41 -14.48
CA GLN A 62 9.75 5.18 -14.17
C GLN A 62 10.90 4.83 -15.14
N SER A 63 11.37 5.76 -15.95
CA SER A 63 12.51 5.49 -16.86
C SER A 63 13.73 5.02 -16.06
N ARG A 64 14.27 3.85 -16.41
CA ARG A 64 15.42 3.23 -15.72
C ARG A 64 16.67 4.13 -15.75
N HIS A 65 16.80 4.99 -16.76
CA HIS A 65 17.97 5.83 -16.99
C HIS A 65 17.80 7.27 -16.46
N SER A 66 16.65 7.59 -15.86
CA SER A 66 16.39 8.92 -15.30
C SER A 66 17.27 9.17 -14.06
N ILE A 67 17.99 10.31 -14.05
CA ILE A 67 18.71 10.80 -12.87
C ILE A 67 17.74 10.99 -11.70
N PHE A 68 16.52 11.49 -11.99
CA PHE A 68 15.44 11.62 -11.03
C PHE A 68 15.11 10.30 -10.33
N ASN A 69 14.92 9.23 -11.10
CA ASN A 69 14.62 7.92 -10.57
C ASN A 69 15.76 7.37 -9.69
N ARG A 70 17.01 7.64 -10.08
CA ARG A 70 18.19 7.28 -9.29
C ARG A 70 18.24 8.00 -7.94
N TYR A 71 17.81 9.25 -7.91
CA TYR A 71 17.75 10.06 -6.69
C TYR A 71 16.63 9.58 -5.76
N ILE A 72 15.40 9.43 -6.27
CA ILE A 72 14.23 8.98 -5.51
C ILE A 72 14.46 7.61 -4.84
N LYS A 73 15.20 6.72 -5.50
CA LYS A 73 15.53 5.40 -4.93
C LYS A 73 16.40 5.47 -3.68
N LYS A 74 17.10 6.57 -3.44
CA LYS A 74 17.94 6.76 -2.24
C LYS A 74 17.17 7.26 -1.04
N ILE A 75 15.98 7.83 -1.25
CA ILE A 75 15.13 8.32 -0.16
C ILE A 75 14.62 7.12 0.63
N PRO A 76 14.72 7.10 1.95
CA PRO A 76 14.14 6.04 2.79
C PRO A 76 12.67 5.82 2.47
N PHE A 77 12.26 4.56 2.43
CA PHE A 77 10.90 4.17 2.06
C PHE A 77 10.27 3.27 3.13
N VAL A 78 9.11 3.68 3.61
CA VAL A 78 8.26 2.89 4.52
C VAL A 78 7.09 2.32 3.73
N PHE A 79 6.95 1.02 3.79
CA PHE A 79 5.84 0.30 3.18
C PHE A 79 4.79 -0.05 4.22
N LEU A 80 3.63 0.63 4.17
CA LEU A 80 2.53 0.45 5.13
C LEU A 80 1.68 -0.79 4.83
N GLN A 81 1.91 -1.44 3.70
CA GLN A 81 1.07 -2.49 3.14
C GLN A 81 -0.35 -2.06 2.74
N HIS A 82 -0.95 -2.86 1.87
CA HIS A 82 -2.35 -2.76 1.47
C HIS A 82 -3.13 -4.07 1.71
N GLY A 83 -2.45 -5.11 2.19
CA GLY A 83 -3.04 -6.41 2.53
C GLY A 83 -2.10 -7.30 3.30
N VAL A 84 -2.63 -8.23 4.09
CA VAL A 84 -1.84 -9.17 4.88
C VAL A 84 -1.11 -10.14 3.95
N ILE A 85 0.20 -10.29 4.16
CA ILE A 85 1.04 -11.25 3.44
C ILE A 85 1.07 -12.55 4.25
N ALA A 86 0.24 -13.52 3.87
CA ALA A 86 0.17 -14.80 4.58
C ALA A 86 0.26 -16.00 3.63
N LEU A 87 -0.70 -16.15 2.73
CA LEU A 87 -0.87 -17.36 1.91
C LEU A 87 -0.36 -17.21 0.47
N LYS A 88 -0.21 -15.99 -0.02
CA LYS A 88 0.28 -15.72 -1.38
C LYS A 88 1.78 -15.43 -1.37
N ARG A 89 2.53 -16.13 -2.20
CA ARG A 89 3.95 -15.85 -2.41
C ARG A 89 4.13 -14.56 -3.21
N VAL A 90 4.66 -13.54 -2.56
CA VAL A 90 4.96 -12.22 -3.14
C VAL A 90 6.41 -11.79 -2.90
N ASP A 91 7.22 -12.71 -2.38
CA ASP A 91 8.66 -12.54 -2.13
C ASP A 91 9.43 -12.14 -3.39
N GLY A 92 9.02 -12.60 -4.56
CA GLY A 92 9.62 -12.22 -5.83
C GLY A 92 9.59 -10.72 -6.14
N PHE A 93 8.69 -9.97 -5.52
CA PHE A 93 8.58 -8.52 -5.70
C PHE A 93 8.97 -7.72 -4.44
N TYR A 94 8.45 -8.10 -3.27
CA TYR A 94 8.58 -7.32 -2.03
C TYR A 94 9.79 -7.67 -1.18
N SER A 95 10.60 -8.69 -1.53
CA SER A 95 11.85 -8.94 -0.82
C SER A 95 12.76 -7.72 -0.84
N LYS A 96 13.57 -7.55 0.20
CA LYS A 96 14.46 -6.39 0.41
C LYS A 96 15.36 -6.10 -0.81
N SER A 97 15.86 -7.14 -1.46
CA SER A 97 16.73 -7.04 -2.66
C SER A 97 15.96 -6.83 -3.97
N LYS A 98 14.63 -6.88 -3.95
CA LYS A 98 13.80 -6.82 -5.15
C LYS A 98 13.26 -5.42 -5.41
N LYS A 99 12.53 -5.28 -6.51
CA LYS A 99 12.00 -4.00 -6.99
C LYS A 99 11.08 -3.32 -5.98
N GLY A 100 10.27 -4.08 -5.25
CA GLY A 100 9.34 -3.59 -4.23
C GLY A 100 9.95 -3.46 -2.83
N GLY A 101 11.27 -3.67 -2.67
CA GLY A 101 11.93 -3.59 -1.38
C GLY A 101 11.86 -2.19 -0.75
N CYS A 102 11.83 -2.17 0.59
CA CYS A 102 11.70 -0.96 1.41
C CYS A 102 12.75 -0.93 2.52
N ASN A 103 12.82 0.19 3.23
CA ASN A 103 13.69 0.34 4.40
C ASN A 103 12.98 -0.10 5.69
N LEU A 104 11.65 0.10 5.75
CA LEU A 104 10.84 -0.32 6.87
C LEU A 104 9.55 -0.96 6.35
N PHE A 105 9.28 -2.17 6.80
CA PHE A 105 8.12 -2.95 6.41
C PHE A 105 7.12 -2.99 7.57
N VAL A 106 5.91 -2.48 7.35
CA VAL A 106 4.84 -2.54 8.34
C VAL A 106 4.05 -3.82 8.14
N VAL A 107 3.77 -4.51 9.22
CA VAL A 107 2.99 -5.75 9.23
C VAL A 107 1.83 -5.68 10.21
N SER A 108 0.87 -6.58 10.04
CA SER A 108 -0.37 -6.61 10.80
C SER A 108 -0.31 -7.49 12.05
N THR A 109 0.60 -8.47 12.08
CA THR A 109 0.73 -9.45 13.16
C THR A 109 2.17 -9.89 13.35
N ASN A 110 2.47 -10.47 14.51
CA ASN A 110 3.79 -11.06 14.76
C ASN A 110 4.07 -12.25 13.83
N LYS A 111 3.05 -13.03 13.48
CA LYS A 111 3.22 -14.15 12.56
C LYS A 111 3.58 -13.68 11.14
N GLU A 112 3.01 -12.58 10.70
CA GLU A 112 3.39 -11.94 9.45
C GLU A 112 4.82 -11.41 9.51
N LYS A 113 5.24 -10.80 10.65
CA LYS A 113 6.61 -10.36 10.88
C LYS A 113 7.60 -11.51 10.71
N GLU A 114 7.36 -12.65 11.37
CA GLU A 114 8.17 -13.85 11.21
C GLU A 114 8.29 -14.25 9.73
N THR A 115 7.18 -14.31 9.01
CA THR A 115 7.14 -14.66 7.59
C THR A 115 7.99 -13.71 6.73
N ILE A 116 7.92 -12.40 7.00
CA ILE A 116 8.69 -11.39 6.26
C ILE A 116 10.19 -11.50 6.55
N VAL A 117 10.57 -11.68 7.82
CA VAL A 117 11.97 -11.87 8.22
C VAL A 117 12.55 -13.15 7.59
N GLU A 118 11.85 -14.27 7.71
CA GLU A 118 12.33 -15.57 7.25
C GLU A 118 12.42 -15.68 5.71
N ASN A 119 11.47 -15.07 4.97
CA ASN A 119 11.34 -15.36 3.54
C ASN A 119 11.63 -14.17 2.62
N PHE A 120 11.72 -12.94 3.15
CA PHE A 120 11.86 -11.73 2.31
C PHE A 120 13.20 -11.03 2.47
N GLY A 121 14.07 -11.52 3.39
CA GLY A 121 15.43 -11.03 3.60
C GLY A 121 15.51 -9.69 4.33
N TYR A 122 14.53 -9.39 5.20
CA TYR A 122 14.55 -8.26 6.12
C TYR A 122 15.09 -8.67 7.48
N GLU A 123 15.81 -7.76 8.13
CA GLU A 123 16.18 -7.92 9.53
C GLU A 123 14.97 -7.65 10.46
N PRO A 124 14.92 -8.23 11.68
CA PRO A 124 13.81 -8.05 12.61
C PRO A 124 13.49 -6.57 12.93
N GLU A 125 14.50 -5.69 12.93
CA GLU A 125 14.40 -4.26 13.20
C GLU A 125 13.79 -3.47 12.03
N GLU A 126 13.84 -4.04 10.83
CA GLU A 126 13.28 -3.45 9.61
C GLU A 126 11.80 -3.81 9.40
N VAL A 127 11.24 -4.65 10.30
CA VAL A 127 9.85 -5.08 10.23
C VAL A 127 9.13 -4.74 11.53
N ILE A 128 8.14 -3.84 11.45
CA ILE A 128 7.37 -3.40 12.61
C ILE A 128 5.92 -3.87 12.54
N ASN A 129 5.42 -4.37 13.65
CA ASN A 129 4.02 -4.76 13.81
C ASN A 129 3.24 -3.60 14.45
N THR A 130 2.49 -2.86 13.63
CA THR A 130 1.60 -1.78 14.09
C THR A 130 0.13 -2.06 13.81
N GLY A 131 -0.18 -3.17 13.14
CA GLY A 131 -1.49 -3.36 12.54
C GLY A 131 -1.64 -2.58 11.23
N LEU A 132 -2.80 -2.69 10.61
CA LEU A 132 -3.14 -1.92 9.41
C LEU A 132 -4.02 -0.73 9.80
N PRO A 133 -3.68 0.52 9.44
CA PRO A 133 -4.42 1.73 9.86
C PRO A 133 -5.93 1.68 9.56
N ARG A 134 -6.33 0.99 8.49
CA ARG A 134 -7.75 0.82 8.16
C ARG A 134 -8.54 -0.01 9.18
N TRP A 135 -7.88 -0.76 10.06
CA TRP A 135 -8.56 -1.53 11.11
C TRP A 135 -9.07 -0.65 12.24
N ASP A 136 -8.46 0.53 12.46
CA ASP A 136 -8.86 1.46 13.51
C ASP A 136 -10.29 2.01 13.31
N VAL A 137 -10.77 1.99 12.06
CA VAL A 137 -12.12 2.45 11.71
C VAL A 137 -13.15 1.33 11.55
N LEU A 138 -12.74 0.07 11.72
CA LEU A 138 -13.67 -1.06 11.65
C LEU A 138 -14.57 -1.05 12.87
N LYS A 139 -15.86 -1.27 12.63
CA LYS A 139 -16.90 -1.38 13.67
C LYS A 139 -17.72 -2.61 13.39
N ASP A 140 -18.08 -3.33 14.43
CA ASP A 140 -19.07 -4.40 14.33
C ASP A 140 -20.43 -3.80 13.92
N LYS A 141 -20.93 -4.23 12.79
CA LYS A 141 -22.25 -3.87 12.25
C LYS A 141 -23.17 -5.09 12.08
N SER A 142 -22.79 -6.23 12.68
CA SER A 142 -23.55 -7.48 12.58
C SER A 142 -24.92 -7.39 13.25
N GLU A 143 -25.08 -6.47 14.21
CA GLU A 143 -26.33 -6.32 14.99
C GLU A 143 -26.79 -7.64 15.63
N GLY A 144 -25.82 -8.50 15.96
CA GLY A 144 -26.08 -9.82 16.53
C GLY A 144 -26.51 -10.89 15.52
N ARG A 145 -26.53 -10.58 14.22
CA ARG A 145 -26.81 -11.56 13.16
C ARG A 145 -25.65 -12.54 13.02
N ARG A 146 -25.95 -13.79 12.79
CA ARG A 146 -24.95 -14.81 12.46
C ARG A 146 -24.77 -14.79 10.94
N GLU A 147 -23.66 -14.24 10.49
CA GLU A 147 -23.34 -14.11 9.07
C GLU A 147 -22.02 -14.83 8.77
N ILE A 148 -21.94 -15.48 7.63
CA ILE A 148 -20.70 -16.08 7.13
C ILE A 148 -20.30 -15.31 5.88
N LEU A 149 -19.15 -14.61 5.93
CA LEU A 149 -18.56 -13.98 4.76
C LEU A 149 -17.65 -14.97 4.05
N ILE A 150 -18.02 -15.36 2.83
CA ILE A 150 -17.18 -16.17 1.94
C ILE A 150 -16.51 -15.22 0.94
N MET A 151 -15.21 -15.00 1.10
CA MET A 151 -14.45 -14.09 0.25
C MET A 151 -13.17 -14.79 -0.23
N PRO A 152 -13.26 -15.60 -1.31
CA PRO A 152 -12.11 -16.30 -1.86
C PRO A 152 -11.10 -15.30 -2.44
N THR A 153 -9.84 -15.72 -2.50
CA THR A 153 -8.78 -14.92 -3.11
C THR A 153 -9.11 -14.61 -4.57
N TRP A 154 -8.90 -13.35 -4.93
CA TRP A 154 -8.96 -12.86 -6.30
C TRP A 154 -8.24 -13.79 -7.31
N ARG A 155 -8.84 -13.97 -8.48
CA ARG A 155 -8.37 -14.84 -9.55
C ARG A 155 -8.11 -14.05 -10.83
N ASN A 156 -6.88 -14.06 -11.30
CA ASN A 156 -6.45 -13.28 -12.49
C ASN A 156 -7.29 -13.59 -13.73
N TRP A 157 -7.74 -14.84 -13.89
CA TRP A 157 -8.52 -15.25 -15.04
C TRP A 157 -9.98 -14.79 -15.02
N LEU A 158 -10.41 -14.19 -13.92
CA LEU A 158 -11.75 -13.58 -13.81
C LEU A 158 -11.75 -12.08 -14.07
N ASP A 159 -10.57 -11.42 -14.16
CA ASP A 159 -10.46 -9.97 -14.31
C ASP A 159 -11.17 -9.41 -15.55
N SER A 160 -11.27 -10.22 -16.59
CA SER A 160 -11.90 -9.83 -17.86
C SER A 160 -13.32 -10.38 -18.04
N VAL A 161 -13.87 -11.08 -17.03
CA VAL A 161 -15.21 -11.63 -17.10
C VAL A 161 -16.21 -10.56 -16.64
N PRO A 162 -17.08 -10.04 -17.52
CA PRO A 162 -18.14 -9.11 -17.14
C PRO A 162 -19.08 -9.75 -16.11
N ASP A 163 -19.62 -8.95 -15.18
CA ASP A 163 -20.54 -9.45 -14.14
C ASP A 163 -21.73 -10.24 -14.71
N LYS A 164 -22.25 -9.82 -15.85
CA LYS A 164 -23.36 -10.50 -16.56
C LYS A 164 -23.01 -11.92 -17.04
N ASP A 165 -21.71 -12.19 -17.26
CA ASP A 165 -21.22 -13.47 -17.78
C ASP A 165 -20.58 -14.32 -16.66
N PHE A 166 -20.65 -13.85 -15.41
CA PHE A 166 -20.02 -14.50 -14.25
C PHE A 166 -20.58 -15.92 -14.03
N GLU A 167 -21.88 -16.14 -14.20
CA GLU A 167 -22.53 -17.44 -14.02
C GLU A 167 -22.09 -18.47 -15.08
N GLU A 168 -21.60 -18.00 -16.23
CA GLU A 168 -21.04 -18.85 -17.30
C GLU A 168 -19.54 -19.12 -17.11
N SER A 169 -18.90 -18.47 -16.13
CA SER A 169 -17.47 -18.63 -15.87
C SER A 169 -17.13 -20.02 -15.34
N ASP A 170 -15.88 -20.46 -15.58
CA ASP A 170 -15.36 -21.69 -15.01
C ASP A 170 -15.35 -21.65 -13.48
N TYR A 171 -15.20 -20.46 -12.89
CA TYR A 171 -15.28 -20.28 -11.45
C TYR A 171 -16.67 -20.65 -10.91
N PHE A 172 -17.72 -20.10 -11.50
CA PHE A 172 -19.10 -20.38 -11.07
C PHE A 172 -19.43 -21.88 -11.21
N ARG A 173 -19.07 -22.48 -12.34
CA ARG A 173 -19.32 -23.91 -12.60
C ARG A 173 -18.63 -24.85 -11.63
N HIS A 174 -17.50 -24.46 -11.03
CA HIS A 174 -16.70 -25.33 -10.17
C HIS A 174 -16.92 -25.08 -8.67
N TYR A 175 -17.42 -23.92 -8.29
CA TYR A 175 -17.45 -23.49 -6.88
C TYR A 175 -18.84 -23.09 -6.36
N MET A 176 -19.80 -22.89 -7.25
CA MET A 176 -21.17 -22.52 -6.91
C MET A 176 -22.16 -23.59 -7.33
#